data_17de509e0582ca2c78141678c5f08e92
#
_entry.id   17de509e0582ca2c78141678c5f08e92
#
_cell.length_a   1.000
_cell.length_b   1.000
_cell.length_c   1.000
_cell.angle_alpha   90.00
_cell.angle_beta   90.00
_cell.angle_gamma   90.00
#
_symmetry.space_group_name_H-M   'P 1'
#
loop_
_entity.id
_entity.type
_entity.pdbx_description
1 polymer ?
#
loop_
_entity_poly.entity_id
_entity_poly.type
_entity_poly.pdbx_seq_one_letter_code
_entity_poly.pdbx_strand_id
1 'polypeptide(L)'
;MGAQPEKAKKAEKQTDKCITETTAGPVLWNALQTLRAQYDSLNWVFYDVPVGSEQEKMYRWPGAEDEDIMICVRMGNQIHEFFHRQDYFFIKYAYQCKFDVFSYEYDNELTVRQGECYIGQPFAGYALQGRSCRELILVEVLIRREAFFRTFLPAISASSGLFRFFLAPQMNEFSDEFIHLSFGEDSYVRNLVEMMVIEYANKKEDSQELLKLLVLTMLTYAARIYKGQLPPSTESRLSDKIIRYMNDHTDAVSLKEIAAVFSYHPNYISKVLHEETGQTFSRILLKLRMERALTLLKGSTLTMEEIAYMLGYSNSSNFYKAFREYFHTSPAAWRAQEK
;
A
#
# COMPACT_ATOMS: atom_id res chain seq x y z
N MET A 1 17.29 -18.71 -45.59
CA MET A 1 16.67 -17.56 -46.23
C MET A 1 15.29 -17.45 -45.59
N GLY A 2 14.96 -16.64 -44.65
CA GLY A 2 15.24 -15.26 -44.42
C GLY A 2 13.91 -14.56 -44.38
N ALA A 3 13.37 -14.27 -43.18
CA ALA A 3 12.41 -13.21 -42.95
C ALA A 3 11.97 -13.23 -41.49
N GLN A 4 12.62 -12.50 -40.67
CA GLN A 4 12.14 -11.69 -39.57
C GLN A 4 13.36 -10.91 -39.06
N PRO A 5 13.28 -9.59 -38.96
CA PRO A 5 12.68 -8.91 -37.84
C PRO A 5 12.10 -7.53 -38.24
N GLU A 6 10.84 -7.40 -38.46
CA GLU A 6 10.22 -6.10 -38.77
C GLU A 6 9.09 -5.70 -37.75
N LYS A 7 8.72 -6.63 -36.85
CA LYS A 7 7.67 -6.35 -35.84
C LYS A 7 8.16 -5.73 -34.51
N ALA A 8 9.46 -5.74 -34.27
CA ALA A 8 10.02 -5.16 -33.00
C ALA A 8 10.28 -3.64 -33.06
N LYS A 9 10.24 -3.01 -34.25
CA LYS A 9 10.52 -1.56 -34.40
C LYS A 9 9.29 -0.66 -34.41
N LYS A 10 8.09 -1.19 -34.26
CA LYS A 10 6.85 -0.37 -34.24
C LYS A 10 6.33 0.02 -32.86
N ALA A 11 6.93 -0.50 -31.79
CA ALA A 11 6.52 -0.18 -30.40
C ALA A 11 7.24 1.01 -29.77
N GLU A 12 8.19 1.63 -30.45
CA GLU A 12 9.04 2.69 -29.89
C GLU A 12 8.74 4.13 -30.38
N LYS A 13 7.57 4.34 -30.99
CA LYS A 13 7.11 5.68 -31.42
C LYS A 13 5.79 6.07 -30.82
N GLN A 14 5.63 5.86 -29.52
CA GLN A 14 4.62 6.60 -28.77
C GLN A 14 5.32 7.86 -28.24
N THR A 15 5.05 8.96 -28.88
CA THR A 15 5.59 10.28 -28.51
C THR A 15 5.04 10.64 -27.13
N ASP A 16 5.83 10.41 -26.06
CA ASP A 16 5.60 10.96 -24.73
C ASP A 16 5.35 12.46 -24.88
N LYS A 17 4.10 12.86 -24.76
CA LYS A 17 3.75 14.29 -24.73
C LYS A 17 4.30 14.86 -23.41
N CYS A 18 5.40 15.56 -23.49
CA CYS A 18 5.96 16.28 -22.35
C CYS A 18 4.94 17.30 -21.84
N ILE A 19 4.67 17.27 -20.53
CA ILE A 19 3.83 18.26 -19.90
C ILE A 19 4.64 19.53 -19.74
N THR A 20 4.07 20.60 -20.26
CA THR A 20 4.56 21.97 -20.17
C THR A 20 3.40 22.82 -19.64
N GLU A 21 3.66 24.06 -19.27
CA GLU A 21 2.63 25.01 -18.89
C GLU A 21 1.46 25.05 -19.88
N THR A 22 1.76 24.98 -21.18
CA THR A 22 0.77 25.03 -22.27
C THR A 22 -0.12 23.78 -22.31
N THR A 23 0.41 22.59 -21.94
CA THR A 23 -0.31 21.31 -22.03
C THR A 23 -1.02 20.93 -20.74
N ALA A 24 -0.47 21.31 -19.58
CA ALA A 24 -1.06 21.04 -18.25
C ALA A 24 -2.19 22.02 -17.91
N GLY A 25 -2.21 23.17 -18.55
CA GLY A 25 -3.02 24.31 -18.13
C GLY A 25 -2.42 25.05 -16.92
N PRO A 26 -2.76 26.33 -16.76
CA PRO A 26 -2.06 27.21 -15.81
C PRO A 26 -2.30 26.78 -14.34
N VAL A 27 -3.46 26.25 -14.02
CA VAL A 27 -3.81 25.86 -12.62
C VAL A 27 -2.93 24.71 -12.15
N LEU A 28 -2.86 23.64 -12.92
CA LEU A 28 -2.05 22.47 -12.57
C LEU A 28 -0.56 22.79 -12.60
N TRP A 29 -0.10 23.53 -13.62
CA TRP A 29 1.31 23.92 -13.72
C TRP A 29 1.77 24.74 -12.52
N ASN A 30 1.00 25.76 -12.13
CA ASN A 30 1.28 26.57 -10.95
C ASN A 30 1.29 25.71 -9.67
N ALA A 31 0.37 24.77 -9.52
CA ALA A 31 0.32 23.86 -8.39
C ALA A 31 1.58 22.97 -8.33
N LEU A 32 2.01 22.40 -9.45
CA LEU A 32 3.25 21.61 -9.54
C LEU A 32 4.48 22.44 -9.15
N GLN A 33 4.61 23.67 -9.65
CA GLN A 33 5.73 24.56 -9.31
C GLN A 33 5.70 24.96 -7.81
N THR A 34 4.53 25.23 -7.26
CA THR A 34 4.37 25.56 -5.84
C THR A 34 4.84 24.40 -4.96
N LEU A 35 4.38 23.17 -5.25
CA LEU A 35 4.77 22.01 -4.46
C LEU A 35 6.23 21.61 -4.65
N ARG A 36 6.80 21.82 -5.84
CA ARG A 36 8.23 21.68 -6.06
C ARG A 36 9.02 22.63 -5.14
N ALA A 37 8.68 23.93 -5.16
CA ALA A 37 9.36 24.90 -4.31
C ALA A 37 9.23 24.58 -2.81
N GLN A 38 8.07 24.07 -2.39
CA GLN A 38 7.86 23.59 -1.03
C GLN A 38 8.76 22.40 -0.72
N TYR A 39 8.82 21.39 -1.61
CA TYR A 39 9.69 20.22 -1.45
C TYR A 39 11.17 20.62 -1.29
N ASP A 40 11.65 21.52 -2.15
CA ASP A 40 13.04 21.99 -2.14
C ASP A 40 13.40 22.75 -0.83
N SER A 41 12.40 23.31 -0.15
CA SER A 41 12.54 24.04 1.12
C SER A 41 12.31 23.17 2.37
N LEU A 42 11.90 21.90 2.24
CA LEU A 42 11.63 21.02 3.36
C LEU A 42 12.90 20.73 4.16
N ASN A 43 12.80 20.85 5.46
CA ASN A 43 13.83 20.37 6.37
C ASN A 43 13.54 18.90 6.73
N TRP A 44 14.11 17.99 5.97
CA TRP A 44 13.98 16.56 6.22
C TRP A 44 14.69 16.15 7.50
N VAL A 45 13.92 15.76 8.50
CA VAL A 45 14.44 15.27 9.78
C VAL A 45 14.56 13.75 9.72
N PHE A 46 15.75 13.26 10.00
CA PHE A 46 16.02 11.82 10.07
C PHE A 46 16.75 11.46 11.37
N TYR A 47 16.73 10.19 11.71
CA TYR A 47 17.46 9.60 12.81
C TYR A 47 18.04 8.25 12.37
N ASP A 48 19.10 7.81 13.04
CA ASP A 48 19.69 6.52 12.73
C ASP A 48 18.94 5.41 13.49
N VAL A 49 18.66 4.31 12.80
CA VAL A 49 18.01 3.12 13.36
C VAL A 49 18.88 1.90 13.14
N PRO A 50 19.01 0.99 14.12
CA PRO A 50 19.73 -0.25 13.94
C PRO A 50 18.90 -1.21 13.08
N VAL A 51 19.48 -1.70 11.99
CA VAL A 51 18.91 -2.71 11.10
C VAL A 51 19.92 -3.83 10.95
N GLY A 52 19.69 -4.95 11.62
CA GLY A 52 20.70 -6.01 11.70
C GLY A 52 22.00 -5.52 12.35
N SER A 53 23.11 -5.56 11.61
CA SER A 53 24.43 -5.06 12.05
C SER A 53 24.75 -3.64 11.58
N GLU A 54 23.87 -2.99 10.84
CA GLU A 54 24.08 -1.68 10.23
C GLU A 54 23.24 -0.59 10.88
N GLN A 55 23.62 0.67 10.66
CA GLN A 55 22.82 1.84 11.03
C GLN A 55 22.26 2.44 9.74
N GLU A 56 20.94 2.54 9.67
CA GLU A 56 20.24 3.11 8.52
C GLU A 56 19.50 4.40 8.88
N LYS A 57 19.26 5.24 7.87
CA LYS A 57 18.55 6.50 8.06
C LYS A 57 17.05 6.30 7.97
N MET A 58 16.34 6.81 8.99
CA MET A 58 14.88 6.81 9.07
C MET A 58 14.37 8.25 9.00
N TYR A 59 13.56 8.58 8.00
CA TYR A 59 12.89 9.87 7.91
C TYR A 59 11.61 9.88 8.75
N ARG A 60 11.44 10.96 9.50
CA ARG A 60 10.20 11.27 10.22
C ARG A 60 9.20 11.93 9.30
N TRP A 61 7.94 11.90 9.72
CA TRP A 61 6.86 12.62 9.05
C TRP A 61 7.24 14.09 8.79
N PRO A 62 7.25 14.54 7.51
CA PRO A 62 7.69 15.89 7.17
C PRO A 62 6.57 16.93 7.17
N GLY A 63 5.30 16.51 7.23
CA GLY A 63 4.13 17.40 7.21
C GLY A 63 3.84 18.02 8.58
N ALA A 64 2.88 18.93 8.64
CA ALA A 64 2.44 19.56 9.88
C ALA A 64 1.79 18.53 10.83
N GLU A 65 1.66 18.90 12.12
CA GLU A 65 1.10 17.98 13.14
C GLU A 65 -0.36 17.61 12.88
N ASP A 66 -1.12 18.50 12.28
CA ASP A 66 -2.53 18.34 11.92
C ASP A 66 -2.74 17.72 10.53
N GLU A 67 -1.67 17.48 9.77
CA GLU A 67 -1.76 16.86 8.44
C GLU A 67 -1.66 15.34 8.51
N ASP A 68 -2.65 14.67 7.94
CA ASP A 68 -2.69 13.21 7.75
C ASP A 68 -2.10 12.79 6.40
N ILE A 69 -2.18 13.68 5.39
CA ILE A 69 -1.70 13.46 4.02
C ILE A 69 -0.85 14.65 3.59
N MET A 70 0.28 14.35 2.96
CA MET A 70 1.14 15.34 2.33
C MET A 70 1.39 14.95 0.87
N ILE A 71 1.31 15.93 -0.02
CA ILE A 71 1.65 15.76 -1.44
C ILE A 71 2.97 16.46 -1.72
N CYS A 72 3.95 15.70 -2.21
CA CYS A 72 5.24 16.20 -2.63
C CYS A 72 5.37 16.14 -4.14
N VAL A 73 6.03 17.12 -4.73
CA VAL A 73 6.34 17.14 -6.16
C VAL A 73 7.83 17.38 -6.35
N ARG A 74 8.45 16.48 -7.09
CA ARG A 74 9.84 16.62 -7.50
C ARG A 74 9.90 16.80 -9.00
N MET A 75 10.62 17.82 -9.44
CA MET A 75 10.75 18.15 -10.86
C MET A 75 12.21 18.46 -11.20
N GLY A 76 12.68 17.95 -12.31
CA GLY A 76 14.03 18.22 -12.78
C GLY A 76 14.53 17.18 -13.79
N ASN A 77 15.71 17.42 -14.34
CA ASN A 77 16.34 16.47 -15.28
C ASN A 77 17.02 15.29 -14.56
N GLN A 78 17.22 15.42 -13.26
CA GLN A 78 17.80 14.40 -12.41
C GLN A 78 17.12 14.43 -11.04
N ILE A 79 16.71 13.25 -10.57
CA ILE A 79 16.20 13.02 -9.23
C ILE A 79 17.05 11.92 -8.61
N HIS A 80 17.48 12.12 -7.38
CA HIS A 80 18.26 11.15 -6.64
C HIS A 80 17.86 11.15 -5.17
N GLU A 81 17.61 9.97 -4.61
CA GLU A 81 17.46 9.71 -3.18
C GLU A 81 18.45 8.65 -2.77
N PHE A 82 19.23 8.94 -1.72
CA PHE A 82 20.05 7.94 -1.07
C PHE A 82 19.17 6.87 -0.41
N PHE A 83 19.76 5.70 -0.15
CA PHE A 83 19.05 4.67 0.58
C PHE A 83 18.60 5.18 1.95
N HIS A 84 17.32 5.01 2.26
CA HIS A 84 16.71 5.43 3.51
C HIS A 84 15.44 4.65 3.78
N ARG A 85 14.93 4.76 5.02
CA ARG A 85 13.61 4.30 5.46
C ARG A 85 12.77 5.49 5.91
N GLN A 86 11.48 5.28 6.08
CA GLN A 86 10.56 6.31 6.58
C GLN A 86 9.47 5.67 7.44
N ASP A 87 8.90 6.43 8.39
CA ASP A 87 7.92 5.93 9.37
C ASP A 87 6.46 6.15 8.94
N TYR A 88 6.24 6.44 7.67
CA TYR A 88 4.94 6.70 7.05
C TYR A 88 4.75 5.90 5.76
N PHE A 89 3.49 5.74 5.33
CA PHE A 89 3.16 5.13 4.04
C PHE A 89 3.41 6.10 2.90
N PHE A 90 3.74 5.58 1.72
CA PHE A 90 3.99 6.42 0.57
C PHE A 90 3.59 5.77 -0.75
N ILE A 91 3.19 6.60 -1.69
CA ILE A 91 2.93 6.25 -3.08
C ILE A 91 3.75 7.19 -3.94
N LYS A 92 4.68 6.66 -4.73
CA LYS A 92 5.47 7.41 -5.69
C LYS A 92 4.92 7.17 -7.09
N TYR A 93 4.33 8.18 -7.69
CA TYR A 93 3.70 8.11 -9.00
C TYR A 93 4.58 8.79 -10.05
N ALA A 94 4.98 8.03 -11.09
CA ALA A 94 5.71 8.58 -12.24
C ALA A 94 4.74 9.38 -13.13
N TYR A 95 4.59 10.66 -12.82
CA TYR A 95 3.68 11.56 -13.53
C TYR A 95 4.18 11.90 -14.92
N GLN A 96 5.50 12.13 -15.06
CA GLN A 96 6.19 12.33 -16.34
C GLN A 96 7.56 11.67 -16.30
N CYS A 97 7.93 10.99 -17.38
CA CYS A 97 9.14 10.18 -17.53
C CYS A 97 9.16 8.96 -16.59
N LYS A 98 10.33 8.39 -16.34
CA LYS A 98 10.54 7.20 -15.52
C LYS A 98 11.61 7.45 -14.47
N PHE A 99 11.59 6.63 -13.42
CA PHE A 99 12.64 6.54 -12.42
C PHE A 99 12.91 5.09 -12.05
N ASP A 100 14.09 4.83 -11.53
CA ASP A 100 14.50 3.50 -11.06
C ASP A 100 14.52 3.49 -9.53
N VAL A 101 14.02 2.42 -8.92
CA VAL A 101 13.99 2.19 -7.49
C VAL A 101 14.86 0.99 -7.18
N PHE A 102 15.68 1.11 -6.15
CA PHE A 102 16.58 0.06 -5.66
C PHE A 102 16.15 -0.33 -4.27
N SER A 103 15.81 -1.61 -4.03
CA SER A 103 15.58 -2.17 -2.71
C SER A 103 16.77 -3.05 -2.29
N TYR A 104 17.08 -3.05 -0.98
CA TYR A 104 18.30 -3.68 -0.48
C TYR A 104 18.23 -5.23 -0.49
N GLU A 105 17.07 -5.80 -0.13
CA GLU A 105 16.95 -7.24 0.12
C GLU A 105 16.97 -8.09 -1.16
N TYR A 106 16.70 -7.51 -2.32
CA TYR A 106 16.49 -8.29 -3.54
C TYR A 106 17.52 -8.04 -4.63
N ASP A 107 18.51 -7.16 -4.39
CA ASP A 107 19.43 -6.70 -5.45
C ASP A 107 18.65 -6.30 -6.73
N ASN A 108 17.43 -5.79 -6.52
CA ASN A 108 16.45 -5.55 -7.56
C ASN A 108 16.42 -4.06 -7.93
N GLU A 109 16.70 -3.83 -9.19
CA GLU A 109 16.42 -2.56 -9.85
C GLU A 109 15.04 -2.65 -10.50
N LEU A 110 14.11 -1.81 -10.06
CA LEU A 110 12.78 -1.69 -10.61
C LEU A 110 12.63 -0.36 -11.34
N THR A 111 12.32 -0.39 -12.62
CA THR A 111 11.93 0.81 -13.37
C THR A 111 10.44 1.09 -13.25
N VAL A 112 10.08 2.24 -12.70
CA VAL A 112 8.72 2.77 -12.63
C VAL A 112 8.52 3.75 -13.80
N ARG A 113 7.67 3.39 -14.75
CA ARG A 113 7.41 4.16 -15.97
C ARG A 113 6.27 5.15 -15.77
N GLN A 114 6.13 6.09 -16.69
CA GLN A 114 5.01 7.04 -16.71
C GLN A 114 3.67 6.32 -16.59
N GLY A 115 2.79 6.80 -15.70
CA GLY A 115 1.51 6.16 -15.39
C GLY A 115 1.60 4.98 -14.42
N GLU A 116 2.79 4.67 -13.92
CA GLU A 116 3.01 3.62 -12.91
C GLU A 116 3.30 4.22 -11.55
N CYS A 117 3.11 3.41 -10.50
CA CYS A 117 3.45 3.79 -9.15
C CYS A 117 4.21 2.71 -8.39
N TYR A 118 5.02 3.18 -7.46
CA TYR A 118 5.68 2.41 -6.42
C TYR A 118 5.03 2.73 -5.07
N ILE A 119 4.46 1.73 -4.41
CA ILE A 119 3.80 1.86 -3.11
C ILE A 119 4.67 1.18 -2.07
N GLY A 120 5.06 1.92 -1.07
CA GLY A 120 5.87 1.42 0.04
C GLY A 120 5.18 1.61 1.38
N GLN A 121 5.70 0.88 2.35
CA GLN A 121 5.21 0.81 3.72
C GLN A 121 6.13 1.56 4.66
N PRO A 122 5.68 1.89 5.88
CA PRO A 122 6.59 2.29 6.94
C PRO A 122 7.69 1.24 7.12
N PHE A 123 8.91 1.73 7.34
CA PHE A 123 10.12 0.94 7.55
C PHE A 123 10.68 0.21 6.32
N ALA A 124 10.02 0.28 5.16
CA ALA A 124 10.58 -0.23 3.91
C ALA A 124 11.76 0.63 3.46
N GLY A 125 12.89 -0.04 3.14
CA GLY A 125 14.12 0.61 2.68
C GLY A 125 14.20 0.66 1.17
N TYR A 126 14.56 1.84 0.63
CA TYR A 126 14.79 2.01 -0.80
C TYR A 126 15.69 3.21 -1.11
N ALA A 127 16.26 3.20 -2.30
CA ALA A 127 16.88 4.34 -2.95
C ALA A 127 16.17 4.62 -4.28
N LEU A 128 16.26 5.84 -4.79
CA LEU A 128 15.61 6.22 -6.04
C LEU A 128 16.56 7.02 -6.91
N GLN A 129 16.57 6.72 -8.21
CA GLN A 129 17.32 7.46 -9.20
C GLN A 129 16.48 7.68 -10.46
N GLY A 130 16.46 8.89 -10.97
CA GLY A 130 15.86 9.23 -12.24
C GLY A 130 16.75 10.16 -13.02
N ARG A 131 16.93 9.89 -14.32
CA ARG A 131 17.58 10.80 -15.28
C ARG A 131 16.75 10.87 -16.54
N SER A 132 16.56 12.06 -17.06
CA SER A 132 15.85 12.28 -18.31
C SER A 132 16.45 13.47 -19.07
N CYS A 133 16.36 13.42 -20.40
CA CYS A 133 16.64 14.59 -21.25
C CYS A 133 15.49 15.61 -21.21
N ARG A 134 14.36 15.23 -20.62
CA ARG A 134 13.18 16.07 -20.38
C ARG A 134 12.98 16.26 -18.88
N GLU A 135 12.12 17.19 -18.49
CA GLU A 135 11.77 17.36 -17.10
C GLU A 135 11.02 16.11 -16.57
N LEU A 136 11.63 15.42 -15.63
CA LEU A 136 11.01 14.34 -14.91
C LEU A 136 10.10 14.94 -13.83
N ILE A 137 8.87 14.42 -13.70
CA ILE A 137 7.93 14.82 -12.67
C ILE A 137 7.51 13.58 -11.88
N LEU A 138 7.88 13.56 -10.61
CA LEU A 138 7.51 12.57 -9.63
C LEU A 138 6.54 13.20 -8.63
N VAL A 139 5.35 12.62 -8.49
CA VAL A 139 4.39 13.01 -7.46
C VAL A 139 4.38 11.96 -6.36
N GLU A 140 4.55 12.40 -5.13
CA GLU A 140 4.57 11.54 -3.96
C GLU A 140 3.37 11.85 -3.07
N VAL A 141 2.62 10.82 -2.71
CA VAL A 141 1.55 10.88 -1.73
C VAL A 141 2.06 10.22 -0.46
N LEU A 142 2.31 11.01 0.56
CA LEU A 142 2.74 10.56 1.88
C LEU A 142 1.54 10.50 2.81
N ILE A 143 1.42 9.42 3.60
CA ILE A 143 0.29 9.21 4.48
C ILE A 143 0.82 8.85 5.86
N ARG A 144 0.46 9.65 6.86
CA ARG A 144 0.83 9.40 8.26
C ARG A 144 0.36 8.02 8.70
N ARG A 145 1.21 7.29 9.39
CA ARG A 145 0.94 5.89 9.79
C ARG A 145 -0.37 5.76 10.56
N GLU A 146 -0.60 6.61 11.55
CA GLU A 146 -1.81 6.60 12.38
C GLU A 146 -3.07 6.89 11.56
N ALA A 147 -2.99 7.85 10.64
CA ALA A 147 -4.09 8.18 9.72
C ALA A 147 -4.40 7.02 8.78
N PHE A 148 -3.38 6.33 8.28
CA PHE A 148 -3.57 5.18 7.42
C PHE A 148 -4.37 4.08 8.13
N PHE A 149 -3.97 3.71 9.33
CA PHE A 149 -4.67 2.66 10.09
C PHE A 149 -6.07 3.06 10.52
N ARG A 150 -6.28 4.33 10.85
CA ARG A 150 -7.58 4.84 11.28
C ARG A 150 -8.58 4.98 10.12
N THR A 151 -8.13 5.50 8.98
CA THR A 151 -9.01 5.95 7.90
C THR A 151 -9.00 5.00 6.70
N PHE A 152 -7.82 4.57 6.24
CA PHE A 152 -7.70 3.85 4.96
C PHE A 152 -7.80 2.34 5.11
N LEU A 153 -7.13 1.78 6.10
CA LEU A 153 -7.09 0.34 6.29
C LEU A 153 -8.48 -0.29 6.48
N PRO A 154 -9.42 0.28 7.26
CA PRO A 154 -10.77 -0.25 7.37
C PRO A 154 -11.51 -0.29 6.04
N ALA A 155 -11.34 0.74 5.21
CA ALA A 155 -12.03 0.87 3.94
C ALA A 155 -11.49 -0.07 2.84
N ILE A 156 -10.18 -0.40 2.87
CA ILE A 156 -9.57 -1.33 1.91
C ILE A 156 -9.56 -2.79 2.40
N SER A 157 -9.91 -3.04 3.65
CA SER A 157 -9.92 -4.38 4.25
C SER A 157 -10.82 -5.37 3.52
N ALA A 158 -11.92 -4.89 2.94
CA ALA A 158 -12.82 -5.69 2.13
C ALA A 158 -12.24 -6.12 0.77
N SER A 159 -11.11 -5.54 0.35
CA SER A 159 -10.50 -5.77 -0.98
C SER A 159 -9.21 -6.62 -0.94
N SER A 160 -8.84 -7.08 0.19
CA SER A 160 -8.03 -8.25 0.57
C SER A 160 -6.56 -8.40 0.15
N GLY A 161 -6.15 -8.22 -1.06
CA GLY A 161 -4.75 -8.42 -1.47
C GLY A 161 -3.81 -7.36 -0.88
N LEU A 162 -4.20 -6.11 -0.92
CA LEU A 162 -3.46 -4.98 -0.35
C LEU A 162 -3.47 -4.98 1.18
N PHE A 163 -4.50 -5.53 1.82
CA PHE A 163 -4.59 -5.53 3.29
C PHE A 163 -3.40 -6.27 3.93
N ARG A 164 -3.05 -7.45 3.40
CA ARG A 164 -1.89 -8.21 3.90
C ARG A 164 -0.60 -7.41 3.72
N PHE A 165 -0.40 -6.83 2.55
CA PHE A 165 0.75 -5.98 2.28
C PHE A 165 0.86 -4.85 3.31
N PHE A 166 -0.19 -4.10 3.59
CA PHE A 166 -0.16 -2.99 4.52
C PHE A 166 -0.05 -3.38 6.00
N LEU A 167 -0.30 -4.64 6.34
CA LEU A 167 -0.14 -5.15 7.70
C LEU A 167 1.20 -5.85 7.96
N ALA A 168 1.87 -6.35 6.92
CA ALA A 168 3.09 -7.15 7.06
C ALA A 168 4.24 -6.44 7.83
N PRO A 169 4.52 -5.13 7.66
CA PRO A 169 5.66 -4.46 8.29
C PRO A 169 5.54 -4.22 9.78
N GLN A 170 4.41 -4.53 10.38
CA GLN A 170 4.16 -4.18 11.78
C GLN A 170 4.75 -5.17 12.79
N MET A 171 5.40 -6.21 12.29
CA MET A 171 6.03 -7.26 13.09
C MET A 171 7.45 -6.91 13.56
N ASN A 172 7.86 -5.63 13.61
CA ASN A 172 9.22 -5.16 13.91
C ASN A 172 10.31 -5.66 12.94
N GLU A 173 9.94 -6.17 11.81
CA GLU A 173 10.87 -6.52 10.77
C GLU A 173 10.92 -5.39 9.77
N PHE A 174 12.09 -4.79 9.60
CA PHE A 174 12.35 -3.88 8.50
C PHE A 174 12.17 -4.69 7.21
N SER A 175 11.08 -4.41 6.50
CA SER A 175 10.74 -5.07 5.25
C SER A 175 11.11 -4.16 4.10
N ASP A 176 11.57 -4.74 3.00
CA ASP A 176 11.77 -4.03 1.74
C ASP A 176 10.65 -4.36 0.75
N GLU A 177 9.53 -4.87 1.24
CA GLU A 177 8.35 -5.16 0.43
C GLU A 177 7.74 -3.88 -0.16
N PHE A 178 7.37 -3.97 -1.42
CA PHE A 178 6.72 -2.90 -2.16
C PHE A 178 5.67 -3.45 -3.12
N ILE A 179 4.79 -2.58 -3.59
CA ILE A 179 3.87 -2.87 -4.68
C ILE A 179 4.19 -1.97 -5.86
N HIS A 180 4.40 -2.58 -7.02
CA HIS A 180 4.50 -1.89 -8.30
C HIS A 180 3.22 -2.10 -9.10
N LEU A 181 2.58 -1.02 -9.54
CA LEU A 181 1.34 -1.06 -10.31
C LEU A 181 1.43 -0.16 -11.52
N SER A 182 0.88 -0.64 -12.63
CA SER A 182 0.66 0.15 -13.83
C SER A 182 -0.81 0.51 -13.96
N PHE A 183 -1.11 1.81 -13.98
CA PHE A 183 -2.47 2.33 -14.18
C PHE A 183 -2.74 2.68 -15.66
N GLY A 184 -1.68 2.74 -16.48
CA GLY A 184 -1.73 3.29 -17.84
C GLY A 184 -1.67 4.83 -17.85
N GLU A 185 -1.25 5.38 -19.00
CA GLU A 185 -1.00 6.82 -19.12
C GLU A 185 -2.29 7.66 -19.07
N ASP A 186 -3.38 7.17 -19.65
CA ASP A 186 -4.68 7.86 -19.72
C ASP A 186 -5.66 7.37 -18.64
N SER A 187 -5.15 6.95 -17.49
CA SER A 187 -5.98 6.41 -16.42
C SER A 187 -6.66 7.50 -15.61
N TYR A 188 -7.80 7.15 -15.00
CA TYR A 188 -8.48 8.00 -14.00
C TYR A 188 -7.57 8.34 -12.81
N VAL A 189 -6.56 7.50 -12.53
CA VAL A 189 -5.60 7.72 -11.45
C VAL A 189 -4.76 8.96 -11.71
N ARG A 190 -4.40 9.25 -12.98
CA ARG A 190 -3.72 10.49 -13.34
C ARG A 190 -4.54 11.71 -12.92
N ASN A 191 -5.82 11.73 -13.24
CA ASN A 191 -6.72 12.84 -12.86
C ASN A 191 -6.84 12.97 -11.33
N LEU A 192 -6.87 11.84 -10.59
CA LEU A 192 -6.88 11.87 -9.12
C LEU A 192 -5.60 12.50 -8.57
N VAL A 193 -4.44 12.15 -9.14
CA VAL A 193 -3.15 12.74 -8.77
C VAL A 193 -3.13 14.24 -9.05
N GLU A 194 -3.62 14.68 -10.22
CA GLU A 194 -3.74 16.10 -10.58
C GLU A 194 -4.64 16.87 -9.60
N MET A 195 -5.80 16.28 -9.23
CA MET A 195 -6.69 16.86 -8.21
C MET A 195 -6.00 16.98 -6.86
N MET A 196 -5.27 15.94 -6.42
CA MET A 196 -4.51 15.99 -5.15
C MET A 196 -3.43 17.07 -5.17
N VAL A 197 -2.71 17.22 -6.28
CA VAL A 197 -1.68 18.26 -6.47
C VAL A 197 -2.29 19.65 -6.38
N ILE A 198 -3.39 19.90 -7.11
CA ILE A 198 -4.08 21.20 -7.12
C ILE A 198 -4.62 21.54 -5.73
N GLU A 199 -5.29 20.59 -5.08
CA GLU A 199 -5.89 20.79 -3.77
C GLU A 199 -4.83 21.08 -2.70
N TYR A 200 -3.75 20.29 -2.67
CA TYR A 200 -2.71 20.46 -1.69
C TYR A 200 -1.89 21.75 -1.88
N ALA A 201 -1.70 22.19 -3.12
CA ALA A 201 -1.05 23.47 -3.41
C ALA A 201 -1.90 24.69 -3.00
N ASN A 202 -3.23 24.54 -2.94
CA ASN A 202 -4.18 25.61 -2.64
C ASN A 202 -5.02 25.30 -1.40
N LYS A 203 -4.37 24.81 -0.33
CA LYS A 203 -5.00 24.32 0.89
C LYS A 203 -6.11 25.22 1.43
N LYS A 204 -7.22 24.59 1.83
CA LYS A 204 -8.34 25.16 2.56
C LYS A 204 -8.55 24.39 3.87
N GLU A 205 -9.48 24.81 4.66
CA GLU A 205 -9.83 24.20 5.96
C GLU A 205 -10.19 22.71 5.83
N ASP A 206 -10.90 22.35 4.74
CA ASP A 206 -11.39 20.99 4.45
C ASP A 206 -10.49 20.16 3.52
N SER A 207 -9.33 20.68 3.13
CA SER A 207 -8.44 20.02 2.16
C SER A 207 -7.98 18.63 2.61
N GLN A 208 -7.72 18.42 3.90
CA GLN A 208 -7.33 17.10 4.40
C GLN A 208 -8.46 16.07 4.26
N GLU A 209 -9.71 16.47 4.43
CA GLU A 209 -10.85 15.57 4.23
C GLU A 209 -11.04 15.21 2.75
N LEU A 210 -10.90 16.19 1.85
CA LEU A 210 -10.96 15.93 0.40
C LEU A 210 -9.81 15.03 -0.05
N LEU A 211 -8.58 15.27 0.42
CA LEU A 211 -7.43 14.43 0.12
C LEU A 211 -7.61 13.00 0.60
N LYS A 212 -8.21 12.77 1.77
CA LYS A 212 -8.53 11.42 2.26
C LYS A 212 -9.45 10.66 1.29
N LEU A 213 -10.48 11.32 0.75
CA LEU A 213 -11.38 10.71 -0.23
C LEU A 213 -10.67 10.38 -1.56
N LEU A 214 -9.82 11.28 -2.06
CA LEU A 214 -9.06 11.07 -3.29
C LEU A 214 -8.05 9.92 -3.14
N VAL A 215 -7.32 9.88 -2.02
CA VAL A 215 -6.37 8.80 -1.71
C VAL A 215 -7.10 7.47 -1.54
N LEU A 216 -8.26 7.44 -0.86
CA LEU A 216 -9.07 6.23 -0.71
C LEU A 216 -9.53 5.70 -2.08
N THR A 217 -9.93 6.61 -2.97
CA THR A 217 -10.31 6.27 -4.35
C THR A 217 -9.11 5.67 -5.10
N MET A 218 -7.93 6.28 -5.02
CA MET A 218 -6.70 5.78 -5.63
C MET A 218 -6.32 4.39 -5.09
N LEU A 219 -6.37 4.18 -3.77
CA LEU A 219 -6.11 2.88 -3.15
C LEU A 219 -7.13 1.81 -3.55
N THR A 220 -8.38 2.20 -3.79
CA THR A 220 -9.41 1.29 -4.31
C THR A 220 -9.10 0.84 -5.75
N TYR A 221 -8.64 1.75 -6.61
CA TYR A 221 -8.15 1.39 -7.95
C TYR A 221 -6.92 0.49 -7.87
N ALA A 222 -5.96 0.83 -7.00
CA ALA A 222 -4.77 0.00 -6.76
C ALA A 222 -5.15 -1.44 -6.35
N ALA A 223 -6.12 -1.59 -5.43
CA ALA A 223 -6.61 -2.89 -4.99
C ALA A 223 -7.22 -3.73 -6.12
N ARG A 224 -7.96 -3.10 -7.03
CA ARG A 224 -8.54 -3.79 -8.20
C ARG A 224 -7.47 -4.32 -9.14
N ILE A 225 -6.45 -3.51 -9.45
CA ILE A 225 -5.35 -3.87 -10.34
C ILE A 225 -4.47 -4.94 -9.70
N TYR A 226 -4.13 -4.77 -8.43
CA TYR A 226 -3.31 -5.72 -7.69
C TYR A 226 -3.95 -7.11 -7.63
N LYS A 227 -5.26 -7.20 -7.44
CA LYS A 227 -6.00 -8.47 -7.50
C LYS A 227 -5.87 -9.17 -8.86
N GLY A 228 -5.81 -8.41 -9.95
CA GLY A 228 -5.63 -8.94 -11.30
C GLY A 228 -4.19 -9.37 -11.62
N GLN A 229 -3.19 -8.86 -10.89
CA GLN A 229 -1.77 -9.17 -11.09
C GLN A 229 -1.26 -10.37 -10.29
N LEU A 230 -2.03 -10.84 -9.30
CA LEU A 230 -1.68 -12.06 -8.57
C LEU A 230 -1.69 -13.22 -9.59
N PRO A 231 -0.57 -13.95 -9.76
CA PRO A 231 -0.53 -15.08 -10.68
C PRO A 231 -1.63 -16.06 -10.29
N PRO A 232 -2.36 -16.65 -11.26
CA PRO A 232 -3.22 -17.78 -10.96
C PRO A 232 -2.33 -18.82 -10.31
N SER A 233 -2.61 -19.16 -9.05
CA SER A 233 -1.79 -20.08 -8.27
C SER A 233 -1.63 -21.40 -9.03
N THR A 234 -0.41 -21.67 -9.49
CA THR A 234 -0.04 -22.97 -10.04
C THR A 234 -0.31 -24.02 -8.97
N GLU A 235 -1.26 -24.90 -9.23
CA GLU A 235 -1.56 -26.14 -8.48
C GLU A 235 -1.63 -26.05 -6.95
N SER A 236 -2.21 -24.98 -6.38
CA SER A 236 -2.51 -24.98 -4.97
C SER A 236 -3.71 -25.91 -4.68
N ARG A 237 -3.60 -26.71 -3.62
CA ARG A 237 -4.70 -27.55 -3.11
C ARG A 237 -5.97 -26.70 -2.93
N LEU A 238 -7.13 -27.34 -2.98
CA LEU A 238 -8.37 -26.59 -2.79
C LEU A 238 -8.41 -25.90 -1.41
N SER A 239 -7.87 -26.55 -0.38
CA SER A 239 -7.71 -25.95 0.96
C SER A 239 -6.88 -24.66 0.93
N ASP A 240 -5.78 -24.59 0.16
CA ASP A 240 -4.94 -23.40 0.08
C ASP A 240 -5.69 -22.22 -0.54
N LYS A 241 -6.49 -22.51 -1.59
CA LYS A 241 -7.35 -21.49 -2.22
C LYS A 241 -8.42 -20.98 -1.26
N ILE A 242 -9.03 -21.90 -0.51
CA ILE A 242 -10.04 -21.58 0.50
C ILE A 242 -9.42 -20.76 1.63
N ILE A 243 -8.27 -21.17 2.17
CA ILE A 243 -7.57 -20.46 3.25
C ILE A 243 -7.14 -19.07 2.80
N ARG A 244 -6.67 -18.92 1.57
CA ARG A 244 -6.37 -17.60 0.99
C ARG A 244 -7.63 -16.75 0.96
N TYR A 245 -8.74 -17.27 0.45
CA TYR A 245 -10.02 -16.55 0.46
C TYR A 245 -10.46 -16.17 1.87
N MET A 246 -10.35 -17.08 2.85
CA MET A 246 -10.64 -16.80 4.26
C MET A 246 -9.75 -15.71 4.84
N ASN A 247 -8.46 -15.73 4.53
CA ASN A 247 -7.52 -14.71 4.96
C ASN A 247 -7.88 -13.33 4.38
N ASP A 248 -8.34 -13.34 3.15
CA ASP A 248 -8.75 -12.14 2.44
C ASP A 248 -10.09 -11.54 2.95
N HIS A 249 -10.95 -12.33 3.57
CA HIS A 249 -12.30 -11.94 4.01
C HIS A 249 -12.56 -12.31 5.48
N THR A 250 -11.54 -12.19 6.33
CA THR A 250 -11.60 -12.62 7.74
C THR A 250 -12.71 -11.96 8.57
N ASP A 251 -13.13 -10.77 8.16
CA ASP A 251 -14.19 -9.97 8.81
C ASP A 251 -15.60 -10.53 8.59
N ALA A 252 -15.90 -11.03 7.40
CA ALA A 252 -17.27 -11.39 7.01
C ALA A 252 -17.44 -12.85 6.54
N VAL A 253 -16.35 -13.63 6.41
CA VAL A 253 -16.40 -14.94 5.78
C VAL A 253 -17.19 -15.97 6.55
N SER A 254 -18.05 -16.69 5.85
CA SER A 254 -18.79 -17.85 6.35
C SER A 254 -18.57 -19.07 5.47
N LEU A 255 -18.82 -20.26 6.04
CA LEU A 255 -18.72 -21.52 5.29
C LEU A 255 -19.70 -21.57 4.10
N LYS A 256 -20.89 -20.94 4.25
CA LYS A 256 -21.88 -20.83 3.16
C LYS A 256 -21.38 -19.95 2.02
N GLU A 257 -20.75 -18.84 2.36
CA GLU A 257 -20.18 -17.89 1.39
C GLU A 257 -19.04 -18.57 0.60
N ILE A 258 -18.09 -19.22 1.29
CA ILE A 258 -17.03 -19.97 0.62
C ILE A 258 -17.63 -21.03 -0.32
N ALA A 259 -18.61 -21.76 0.13
CA ALA A 259 -19.27 -22.79 -0.67
C ALA A 259 -19.90 -22.21 -1.95
N ALA A 260 -20.51 -21.03 -1.85
CA ALA A 260 -21.06 -20.31 -3.00
C ALA A 260 -19.95 -19.82 -3.95
N VAL A 261 -18.89 -19.20 -3.42
CA VAL A 261 -17.77 -18.67 -4.22
C VAL A 261 -17.05 -19.76 -4.99
N PHE A 262 -16.79 -20.91 -4.33
CA PHE A 262 -16.07 -22.03 -4.96
C PHE A 262 -17.01 -23.02 -5.68
N SER A 263 -18.32 -22.78 -5.69
CA SER A 263 -19.33 -23.66 -6.29
C SER A 263 -19.33 -25.08 -5.74
N TYR A 264 -19.14 -25.22 -4.43
CA TYR A 264 -19.19 -26.49 -3.71
C TYR A 264 -20.26 -26.48 -2.62
N HIS A 265 -20.62 -27.66 -2.13
CA HIS A 265 -21.48 -27.77 -0.95
C HIS A 265 -20.69 -27.44 0.33
N PRO A 266 -21.29 -26.76 1.35
CA PRO A 266 -20.59 -26.41 2.59
C PRO A 266 -19.93 -27.60 3.30
N ASN A 267 -20.59 -28.79 3.31
CA ASN A 267 -20.02 -29.99 3.90
C ASN A 267 -18.76 -30.48 3.18
N TYR A 268 -18.71 -30.31 1.85
CA TYR A 268 -17.51 -30.65 1.08
C TYR A 268 -16.35 -29.73 1.41
N ILE A 269 -16.58 -28.41 1.50
CA ILE A 269 -15.58 -27.44 1.92
C ILE A 269 -15.03 -27.78 3.32
N SER A 270 -15.94 -28.09 4.28
CA SER A 270 -15.54 -28.48 5.64
C SER A 270 -14.69 -29.75 5.63
N LYS A 271 -15.08 -30.75 4.83
CA LYS A 271 -14.36 -32.02 4.67
C LYS A 271 -12.96 -31.78 4.07
N VAL A 272 -12.86 -31.05 2.98
CA VAL A 272 -11.57 -30.73 2.32
C VAL A 272 -10.63 -29.99 3.27
N LEU A 273 -11.12 -28.97 3.98
CA LEU A 273 -10.29 -28.26 4.96
C LEU A 273 -9.78 -29.23 6.04
N HIS A 274 -10.63 -30.11 6.55
CA HIS A 274 -10.23 -31.07 7.58
C HIS A 274 -9.25 -32.14 7.06
N GLU A 275 -9.50 -32.71 5.89
CA GLU A 275 -8.65 -33.76 5.30
C GLU A 275 -7.27 -33.20 4.86
N GLU A 276 -7.21 -31.99 4.30
CA GLU A 276 -5.98 -31.43 3.76
C GLU A 276 -5.15 -30.66 4.80
N THR A 277 -5.77 -30.11 5.87
CA THR A 277 -5.08 -29.27 6.86
C THR A 277 -5.13 -29.83 8.30
N GLY A 278 -5.95 -30.83 8.57
CA GLY A 278 -6.21 -31.33 9.92
C GLY A 278 -7.04 -30.38 10.79
N GLN A 279 -7.57 -29.28 10.23
CA GLN A 279 -8.25 -28.23 11.00
C GLN A 279 -9.68 -27.98 10.48
N THR A 280 -10.56 -27.56 11.40
CA THR A 280 -11.90 -27.11 11.03
C THR A 280 -11.88 -25.68 10.50
N PHE A 281 -12.89 -25.31 9.70
CA PHE A 281 -13.10 -23.93 9.24
C PHE A 281 -13.02 -22.89 10.38
N SER A 282 -13.71 -23.16 11.50
CA SER A 282 -13.73 -22.24 12.63
C SER A 282 -12.35 -22.08 13.29
N ARG A 283 -11.55 -23.13 13.35
CA ARG A 283 -10.21 -23.09 13.92
C ARG A 283 -9.23 -22.32 13.01
N ILE A 284 -9.35 -22.52 11.71
CA ILE A 284 -8.56 -21.76 10.72
C ILE A 284 -8.94 -20.28 10.79
N LEU A 285 -10.23 -19.95 10.79
CA LEU A 285 -10.71 -18.57 10.88
C LEU A 285 -10.26 -17.90 12.18
N LEU A 286 -10.35 -18.61 13.31
CA LEU A 286 -9.88 -18.10 14.60
C LEU A 286 -8.37 -17.78 14.53
N LYS A 287 -7.56 -18.69 14.01
CA LYS A 287 -6.13 -18.48 13.85
C LYS A 287 -5.84 -17.23 13.01
N LEU A 288 -6.44 -17.09 11.84
CA LEU A 288 -6.28 -15.95 10.95
C LEU A 288 -6.69 -14.63 11.64
N ARG A 289 -7.81 -14.63 12.36
CA ARG A 289 -8.25 -13.46 13.15
C ARG A 289 -7.28 -13.11 14.26
N MET A 290 -6.69 -14.09 14.94
CA MET A 290 -5.73 -13.86 16.01
C MET A 290 -4.39 -13.34 15.50
N GLU A 291 -3.87 -13.87 14.40
CA GLU A 291 -2.68 -13.35 13.72
C GLU A 291 -2.89 -11.89 13.30
N ARG A 292 -4.04 -11.59 12.70
CA ARG A 292 -4.42 -10.23 12.32
C ARG A 292 -4.62 -9.31 13.54
N ALA A 293 -5.15 -9.83 14.65
CA ALA A 293 -5.30 -9.09 15.90
C ALA A 293 -3.94 -8.64 16.45
N LEU A 294 -2.94 -9.53 16.50
CA LEU A 294 -1.59 -9.16 16.95
C LEU A 294 -1.02 -8.03 16.13
N THR A 295 -1.18 -8.11 14.81
CA THR A 295 -0.71 -7.08 13.89
C THR A 295 -1.38 -5.73 14.16
N LEU A 296 -2.70 -5.70 14.32
CA LEU A 296 -3.45 -4.48 14.63
C LEU A 296 -3.12 -3.92 16.02
N LEU A 297 -2.95 -4.79 17.01
CA LEU A 297 -2.59 -4.36 18.37
C LEU A 297 -1.22 -3.72 18.44
N LYS A 298 -0.24 -4.24 17.70
CA LYS A 298 1.14 -3.77 17.69
C LYS A 298 1.32 -2.50 16.86
N GLY A 299 0.70 -2.45 15.71
CA GLY A 299 0.98 -1.46 14.68
C GLY A 299 -0.02 -0.33 14.56
N SER A 300 -1.06 -0.26 15.38
CA SER A 300 -2.08 0.77 15.26
C SER A 300 -2.49 1.39 16.59
N THR A 301 -3.04 2.61 16.51
CA THR A 301 -3.69 3.30 17.63
C THR A 301 -5.18 3.00 17.71
N LEU A 302 -5.69 2.04 16.92
CA LEU A 302 -7.10 1.66 16.89
C LEU A 302 -7.58 1.24 18.27
N THR A 303 -8.81 1.60 18.61
CA THR A 303 -9.50 1.14 19.82
C THR A 303 -9.76 -0.37 19.75
N MET A 304 -10.02 -0.99 20.88
CA MET A 304 -10.34 -2.41 20.91
C MET A 304 -11.66 -2.74 20.21
N GLU A 305 -12.59 -1.79 20.20
CA GLU A 305 -13.86 -1.86 19.47
C GLU A 305 -13.62 -1.88 17.96
N GLU A 306 -12.79 -0.95 17.46
CA GLU A 306 -12.44 -0.90 16.04
C GLU A 306 -11.72 -2.16 15.58
N ILE A 307 -10.77 -2.67 16.37
CA ILE A 307 -10.07 -3.93 16.08
C ILE A 307 -11.05 -5.10 16.05
N ALA A 308 -11.94 -5.20 17.06
CA ALA A 308 -12.93 -6.25 17.10
C ALA A 308 -13.83 -6.25 15.85
N TYR A 309 -14.31 -5.07 15.46
CA TYR A 309 -15.11 -4.90 14.25
C TYR A 309 -14.36 -5.32 12.98
N MET A 310 -13.11 -4.86 12.81
CA MET A 310 -12.25 -5.21 11.67
C MET A 310 -11.93 -6.71 11.57
N LEU A 311 -11.97 -7.41 12.69
CA LEU A 311 -11.77 -8.85 12.75
C LEU A 311 -13.07 -9.66 12.57
N GLY A 312 -14.21 -8.98 12.36
CA GLY A 312 -15.51 -9.58 12.17
C GLY A 312 -16.16 -10.09 13.44
N TYR A 313 -15.85 -9.48 14.60
CA TYR A 313 -16.58 -9.75 15.84
C TYR A 313 -17.74 -8.76 15.98
N SER A 314 -18.87 -9.26 16.44
CA SER A 314 -20.07 -8.43 16.65
C SER A 314 -19.93 -7.39 17.76
N ASN A 315 -18.99 -7.61 18.68
CA ASN A 315 -18.64 -6.70 19.77
C ASN A 315 -17.25 -7.00 20.33
N SER A 316 -16.68 -6.04 21.05
CA SER A 316 -15.36 -6.17 21.67
C SER A 316 -15.28 -7.29 22.73
N SER A 317 -16.37 -7.60 23.43
CA SER A 317 -16.37 -8.66 24.45
C SER A 317 -16.09 -10.03 23.85
N ASN A 318 -16.67 -10.35 22.69
CA ASN A 318 -16.41 -11.60 21.97
C ASN A 318 -14.95 -11.67 21.48
N PHE A 319 -14.39 -10.57 21.04
CA PHE A 319 -12.97 -10.48 20.67
C PHE A 319 -12.09 -10.71 21.90
N TYR A 320 -12.35 -10.02 23.03
CA TYR A 320 -11.58 -10.19 24.27
C TYR A 320 -11.59 -11.64 24.75
N LYS A 321 -12.75 -12.31 24.70
CA LYS A 321 -12.89 -13.71 25.07
C LYS A 321 -12.04 -14.60 24.17
N ALA A 322 -12.20 -14.49 22.85
CA ALA A 322 -11.45 -15.27 21.87
C ALA A 322 -9.94 -15.07 21.98
N PHE A 323 -9.50 -13.81 22.15
CA PHE A 323 -8.09 -13.47 22.29
C PHE A 323 -7.50 -14.05 23.59
N ARG A 324 -8.21 -13.95 24.71
CA ARG A 324 -7.77 -14.50 25.99
C ARG A 324 -7.70 -16.05 25.97
N GLU A 325 -8.66 -16.69 25.34
CA GLU A 325 -8.65 -18.16 25.16
C GLU A 325 -7.47 -18.62 24.29
N TYR A 326 -7.08 -17.81 23.30
CA TYR A 326 -6.02 -18.16 22.36
C TYR A 326 -4.60 -17.83 22.87
N PHE A 327 -4.40 -16.65 23.48
CA PHE A 327 -3.09 -16.14 23.93
C PHE A 327 -2.90 -16.13 25.45
N HIS A 328 -3.89 -16.54 26.24
CA HIS A 328 -3.86 -16.52 27.71
C HIS A 328 -3.61 -15.14 28.35
N THR A 329 -3.81 -14.08 27.60
CA THR A 329 -3.70 -12.68 28.05
C THR A 329 -4.79 -11.82 27.39
N SER A 330 -5.04 -10.61 27.91
CA SER A 330 -6.01 -9.71 27.27
C SER A 330 -5.36 -8.90 26.14
N PRO A 331 -6.12 -8.49 25.10
CA PRO A 331 -5.60 -7.64 24.03
C PRO A 331 -4.97 -6.34 24.55
N ALA A 332 -5.58 -5.73 25.58
CA ALA A 332 -5.08 -4.49 26.19
C ALA A 332 -3.75 -4.71 26.94
N ALA A 333 -3.65 -5.81 27.70
CA ALA A 333 -2.42 -6.17 28.40
C ALA A 333 -1.30 -6.51 27.40
N TRP A 334 -1.63 -7.22 26.34
CA TRP A 334 -0.69 -7.54 25.27
C TRP A 334 -0.14 -6.27 24.59
N ARG A 335 -1.02 -5.32 24.23
CA ARG A 335 -0.61 -4.02 23.65
C ARG A 335 0.28 -3.21 24.60
N ALA A 336 0.06 -3.30 25.92
CA ALA A 336 0.85 -2.57 26.89
C ALA A 336 2.28 -3.14 27.08
N GLN A 337 2.48 -4.42 26.81
CA GLN A 337 3.80 -5.08 26.89
C GLN A 337 4.67 -4.82 25.65
N GLU A 338 4.06 -4.48 24.52
CA GLU A 338 4.75 -4.24 23.25
C GLU A 338 5.08 -2.74 23.00
N LYS A 339 4.66 -1.85 23.90
CA LYS A 339 5.06 -0.42 23.93
C LYS A 339 6.31 -0.22 24.77
#